data_197bda2201fc6cd70f5017d9e73047fe
#
_entry.id   197bda2201fc6cd70f5017d9e73047fe
#
_cell.length_a   1.000
_cell.length_b   1.000
_cell.length_c   1.000
_cell.angle_alpha   90.00
_cell.angle_beta   90.00
_cell.angle_gamma   90.00
#
_symmetry.space_group_name_H-M   'P 1'
#
loop_
_entity.id
_entity.type
_entity.pdbx_description
1 polymer ?
#
loop_
_entity_poly.entity_id
_entity_poly.type
_entity_poly.pdbx_seq_one_letter_code
_entity_poly.pdbx_strand_id
1 'polypeptide(L)'
;MDNLEVIARLKIRPGQLEGFKSQAAEILCLTREQDAHTLRCDWFINQDGTKCEVHELFPNEQGLIEHKMNTMEATAVFFREYAFDHHSSIYGEVSQGFIDLVAKRMGPPAVFAFTQGLDSLASVQGGATGHLQVIARVKVRPGQLEGFKTQAAEILRLAQQKDTQTLRYDWFLNEDETECEVHEAYLREEGLIEHNQHVVEVRDAWFRDYAFDHRMSVYGEISQHLSDLFKKHARGVSRFSFALGLEQAASI
;
A
#
# COMPACT_ATOMS: atom_id res chain seq x y z
N MET A 1 -12.76 6.80 8.21
CA MET A 1 -12.68 6.05 6.94
C MET A 1 -13.48 4.78 7.13
N ASP A 2 -14.46 4.50 6.24
CA ASP A 2 -15.28 3.32 6.39
C ASP A 2 -14.68 2.09 5.65
N ASN A 3 -13.71 2.31 4.75
CA ASN A 3 -13.10 1.26 3.96
C ASN A 3 -11.88 0.65 4.66
N LEU A 4 -11.71 -0.66 4.45
CA LEU A 4 -10.60 -1.46 4.92
C LEU A 4 -9.63 -1.72 3.78
N GLU A 5 -8.39 -1.23 3.89
CA GLU A 5 -7.33 -1.54 2.92
C GLU A 5 -6.44 -2.67 3.46
N VAL A 6 -6.06 -3.58 2.60
CA VAL A 6 -5.11 -4.66 2.92
C VAL A 6 -3.98 -4.66 1.90
N ILE A 7 -2.74 -4.73 2.38
CA ILE A 7 -1.59 -4.93 1.52
C ILE A 7 -0.92 -6.25 1.90
N ALA A 8 -1.01 -7.22 1.00
CA ALA A 8 -0.31 -8.49 1.12
C ALA A 8 1.04 -8.39 0.42
N ARG A 9 2.12 -8.68 1.15
CA ARG A 9 3.50 -8.69 0.65
C ARG A 9 4.03 -10.12 0.64
N LEU A 10 4.59 -10.54 -0.49
CA LEU A 10 5.02 -11.93 -0.66
C LEU A 10 6.20 -12.04 -1.64
N LYS A 11 6.88 -13.17 -1.59
CA LYS A 11 7.94 -13.53 -2.52
C LYS A 11 7.47 -14.56 -3.52
N ILE A 12 7.98 -14.44 -4.74
CA ILE A 12 7.73 -15.39 -5.84
C ILE A 12 8.80 -16.47 -5.80
N ARG A 13 8.40 -17.76 -5.88
CA ARG A 13 9.36 -18.85 -5.90
C ARG A 13 10.24 -18.76 -7.14
N PRO A 14 11.55 -19.04 -7.01
CA PRO A 14 12.48 -18.99 -8.14
C PRO A 14 11.98 -19.82 -9.34
N GLY A 15 11.98 -19.22 -10.52
CA GLY A 15 11.54 -19.86 -11.76
C GLY A 15 10.02 -19.99 -11.94
N GLN A 16 9.19 -19.50 -11.01
CA GLN A 16 7.74 -19.70 -11.03
C GLN A 16 6.95 -18.43 -11.44
N LEU A 17 7.58 -17.41 -12.00
CA LEU A 17 6.92 -16.13 -12.31
C LEU A 17 5.69 -16.29 -13.21
N GLU A 18 5.75 -17.09 -14.26
CA GLU A 18 4.63 -17.26 -15.19
C GLU A 18 3.49 -18.08 -14.55
N GLY A 19 3.80 -19.14 -13.80
CA GLY A 19 2.82 -19.88 -13.02
C GLY A 19 2.16 -19.01 -11.94
N PHE A 20 2.97 -18.17 -11.29
CA PHE A 20 2.49 -17.17 -10.34
C PHE A 20 1.47 -16.22 -10.97
N LYS A 21 1.77 -15.63 -12.13
CA LYS A 21 0.86 -14.71 -12.85
C LYS A 21 -0.43 -15.42 -13.28
N SER A 22 -0.31 -16.66 -13.78
CA SER A 22 -1.48 -17.46 -14.17
C SER A 22 -2.41 -17.73 -12.98
N GLN A 23 -1.85 -18.14 -11.84
CA GLN A 23 -2.64 -18.40 -10.64
C GLN A 23 -3.22 -17.11 -10.03
N ALA A 24 -2.49 -16.00 -10.08
CA ALA A 24 -3.01 -14.68 -9.69
C ALA A 24 -4.19 -14.26 -10.56
N ALA A 25 -4.15 -14.51 -11.87
CA ALA A 25 -5.25 -14.25 -12.79
C ALA A 25 -6.48 -15.11 -12.47
N GLU A 26 -6.30 -16.38 -12.07
CA GLU A 26 -7.39 -17.24 -11.60
C GLU A 26 -8.04 -16.69 -10.32
N ILE A 27 -7.24 -16.24 -9.33
CA ILE A 27 -7.76 -15.60 -8.12
C ILE A 27 -8.57 -14.36 -8.48
N LEU A 28 -8.09 -13.50 -9.38
CA LEU A 28 -8.83 -12.33 -9.85
C LEU A 28 -10.13 -12.67 -10.59
N CYS A 29 -10.14 -13.77 -11.36
CA CYS A 29 -11.36 -14.26 -12.02
C CYS A 29 -12.40 -14.63 -10.97
N LEU A 30 -12.03 -15.44 -9.97
CA LEU A 30 -12.91 -15.80 -8.85
C LEU A 30 -13.41 -14.59 -8.09
N THR A 31 -12.52 -13.63 -7.78
CA THR A 31 -12.88 -12.37 -7.13
C THR A 31 -13.96 -11.63 -7.93
N ARG A 32 -13.80 -11.52 -9.25
CA ARG A 32 -14.76 -10.83 -10.11
C ARG A 32 -16.09 -11.54 -10.20
N GLU A 33 -16.09 -12.87 -10.22
CA GLU A 33 -17.28 -13.69 -10.40
C GLU A 33 -18.07 -13.89 -9.11
N GLN A 34 -17.41 -13.90 -7.96
CA GLN A 34 -18.00 -14.37 -6.71
C GLN A 34 -18.05 -13.32 -5.59
N ASP A 35 -17.19 -12.27 -5.64
CA ASP A 35 -17.18 -11.25 -4.60
C ASP A 35 -18.16 -10.13 -4.95
N ALA A 36 -19.03 -9.80 -4.00
CA ALA A 36 -19.94 -8.65 -4.12
C ALA A 36 -19.32 -7.36 -3.56
N HIS A 37 -18.30 -7.47 -2.71
CA HIS A 37 -17.80 -6.37 -1.89
C HIS A 37 -16.32 -6.04 -2.07
N THR A 38 -15.60 -6.69 -2.99
CA THR A 38 -14.20 -6.32 -3.27
C THR A 38 -14.19 -5.10 -4.18
N LEU A 39 -13.73 -3.96 -3.64
CA LEU A 39 -13.68 -2.68 -4.34
C LEU A 39 -12.41 -2.54 -5.19
N ARG A 40 -11.30 -3.18 -4.77
CA ARG A 40 -10.01 -3.16 -5.45
C ARG A 40 -9.25 -4.44 -5.15
N CYS A 41 -8.55 -4.97 -6.14
CA CYS A 41 -7.58 -6.04 -5.98
C CYS A 41 -6.52 -5.90 -7.08
N ASP A 42 -5.43 -5.19 -6.77
CA ASP A 42 -4.36 -4.86 -7.71
C ASP A 42 -3.06 -5.56 -7.32
N TRP A 43 -2.42 -6.20 -8.27
CA TRP A 43 -1.19 -6.95 -8.12
C TRP A 43 -0.03 -6.21 -8.74
N PHE A 44 1.02 -6.00 -7.97
CA PHE A 44 2.22 -5.29 -8.39
C PHE A 44 3.43 -6.21 -8.23
N ILE A 45 4.23 -6.34 -9.27
CA ILE A 45 5.44 -7.17 -9.27
C ILE A 45 6.66 -6.27 -9.40
N ASN A 46 7.69 -6.53 -8.60
CA ASN A 46 8.93 -5.77 -8.67
C ASN A 46 9.72 -6.09 -9.95
N GLN A 47 10.70 -5.23 -10.27
CA GLN A 47 11.43 -5.27 -11.54
C GLN A 47 12.16 -6.60 -11.82
N ASP A 48 12.65 -7.29 -10.79
CA ASP A 48 13.35 -8.56 -10.94
C ASP A 48 12.42 -9.80 -10.87
N GLY A 49 11.12 -9.59 -10.72
CA GLY A 49 10.12 -10.65 -10.69
C GLY A 49 10.19 -11.56 -9.47
N THR A 50 10.77 -11.09 -8.36
CA THR A 50 10.98 -11.90 -7.14
C THR A 50 10.00 -11.59 -6.02
N LYS A 51 9.32 -10.44 -6.07
CA LYS A 51 8.38 -9.96 -5.04
C LYS A 51 7.09 -9.46 -5.67
N CYS A 52 6.02 -9.63 -4.92
CA CYS A 52 4.72 -9.07 -5.26
C CYS A 52 4.11 -8.37 -4.05
N GLU A 53 3.43 -7.27 -4.29
CA GLU A 53 2.51 -6.64 -3.34
C GLU A 53 1.11 -6.62 -3.97
N VAL A 54 0.11 -7.03 -3.18
CA VAL A 54 -1.31 -7.03 -3.59
C VAL A 54 -2.04 -5.99 -2.76
N HIS A 55 -2.64 -5.02 -3.41
CA HIS A 55 -3.41 -3.94 -2.79
C HIS A 55 -4.89 -4.26 -2.93
N GLU A 56 -5.54 -4.56 -1.82
CA GLU A 56 -6.95 -4.92 -1.73
C GLU A 56 -7.71 -3.82 -0.99
N LEU A 57 -8.95 -3.52 -1.40
CA LEU A 57 -9.83 -2.56 -0.74
C LEU A 57 -11.22 -3.18 -0.58
N PHE A 58 -11.75 -3.08 0.62
CA PHE A 58 -13.06 -3.61 1.01
C PHE A 58 -13.87 -2.54 1.75
N PRO A 59 -15.22 -2.56 1.70
CA PRO A 59 -16.03 -1.64 2.49
C PRO A 59 -15.97 -1.91 4.00
N ASN A 60 -15.60 -3.14 4.41
CA ASN A 60 -15.51 -3.57 5.81
C ASN A 60 -14.90 -4.97 5.93
N GLU A 61 -14.78 -5.48 7.18
CA GLU A 61 -14.27 -6.83 7.47
C GLU A 61 -15.04 -7.94 6.75
N GLN A 62 -16.38 -7.80 6.60
CA GLN A 62 -17.22 -8.83 5.97
C GLN A 62 -16.84 -9.02 4.50
N GLY A 63 -16.57 -7.93 3.78
CA GLY A 63 -16.09 -8.00 2.39
C GLY A 63 -14.75 -8.73 2.26
N LEU A 64 -13.82 -8.46 3.20
CA LEU A 64 -12.56 -9.20 3.25
C LEU A 64 -12.75 -10.69 3.56
N ILE A 65 -13.63 -11.03 4.50
CA ILE A 65 -13.95 -12.43 4.83
C ILE A 65 -14.54 -13.14 3.61
N GLU A 66 -15.51 -12.52 2.92
CA GLU A 66 -16.11 -13.04 1.69
C GLU A 66 -15.03 -13.35 0.64
N HIS A 67 -14.16 -12.37 0.35
CA HIS A 67 -13.05 -12.53 -0.60
C HIS A 67 -12.16 -13.74 -0.23
N LYS A 68 -11.74 -13.84 1.04
CA LYS A 68 -10.86 -14.94 1.48
C LYS A 68 -11.57 -16.30 1.43
N MET A 69 -12.89 -16.36 1.59
CA MET A 69 -13.65 -17.60 1.45
C MET A 69 -13.78 -18.02 -0.02
N ASN A 70 -14.14 -17.10 -0.91
CA ASN A 70 -14.34 -17.35 -2.33
C ASN A 70 -13.04 -17.75 -3.06
N THR A 71 -11.89 -17.21 -2.62
CA THR A 71 -10.59 -17.48 -3.24
C THR A 71 -9.76 -18.54 -2.52
N MET A 72 -10.29 -19.18 -1.47
CA MET A 72 -9.53 -20.02 -0.53
C MET A 72 -8.76 -21.16 -1.22
N GLU A 73 -9.40 -21.91 -2.10
CA GLU A 73 -8.77 -23.06 -2.78
C GLU A 73 -7.68 -22.61 -3.75
N ALA A 74 -7.96 -21.59 -4.57
CA ALA A 74 -6.98 -21.02 -5.50
C ALA A 74 -5.78 -20.40 -4.76
N THR A 75 -6.03 -19.73 -3.64
CA THR A 75 -5.01 -19.16 -2.75
C THR A 75 -4.15 -20.27 -2.09
N ALA A 76 -4.75 -21.40 -1.71
CA ALA A 76 -3.99 -22.54 -1.17
C ALA A 76 -3.02 -23.12 -2.20
N VAL A 77 -3.44 -23.28 -3.46
CA VAL A 77 -2.56 -23.68 -4.58
C VAL A 77 -1.47 -22.65 -4.79
N PHE A 78 -1.83 -21.36 -4.80
CA PHE A 78 -0.91 -20.25 -5.00
C PHE A 78 0.25 -20.26 -4.00
N PHE A 79 0.00 -20.39 -2.70
CA PHE A 79 1.05 -20.44 -1.69
C PHE A 79 1.86 -21.73 -1.70
N ARG A 80 1.23 -22.86 -2.04
CA ARG A 80 1.94 -24.14 -2.14
C ARG A 80 2.96 -24.15 -3.28
N GLU A 81 2.58 -23.65 -4.46
CA GLU A 81 3.35 -23.83 -5.69
C GLU A 81 4.18 -22.59 -6.07
N TYR A 82 3.68 -21.36 -5.85
CA TYR A 82 4.21 -20.17 -6.52
C TYR A 82 4.71 -19.07 -5.57
N ALA A 83 4.17 -18.97 -4.36
CA ALA A 83 4.47 -17.88 -3.43
C ALA A 83 4.96 -18.38 -2.07
N PHE A 84 5.67 -17.52 -1.34
CA PHE A 84 6.11 -17.76 0.05
C PHE A 84 6.39 -16.44 0.76
N ASP A 85 6.73 -16.50 2.05
CA ASP A 85 7.10 -15.33 2.89
C ASP A 85 6.00 -14.26 2.88
N HIS A 86 4.76 -14.70 3.15
CA HIS A 86 3.59 -13.83 3.13
C HIS A 86 3.47 -13.03 4.42
N HIS A 87 3.29 -11.73 4.27
CA HIS A 87 2.97 -10.78 5.35
C HIS A 87 1.83 -9.88 4.91
N SER A 88 0.84 -9.65 5.78
CA SER A 88 -0.24 -8.71 5.52
C SER A 88 -0.23 -7.54 6.48
N SER A 89 -0.51 -6.37 5.96
CA SER A 89 -0.83 -5.17 6.73
C SER A 89 -2.27 -4.79 6.45
N ILE A 90 -3.00 -4.40 7.50
CA ILE A 90 -4.39 -3.97 7.47
C ILE A 90 -4.42 -2.50 7.89
N TYR A 91 -5.08 -1.66 7.10
CA TYR A 91 -5.20 -0.23 7.33
C TYR A 91 -6.67 0.13 7.50
N GLY A 92 -7.02 0.61 8.67
CA GLY A 92 -8.38 0.93 9.09
C GLY A 92 -8.76 0.25 10.40
N GLU A 93 -10.01 0.39 10.80
CA GLU A 93 -10.54 -0.20 12.03
C GLU A 93 -10.98 -1.64 11.81
N VAL A 94 -10.50 -2.54 12.65
CA VAL A 94 -10.87 -3.97 12.64
C VAL A 94 -11.16 -4.45 14.06
N SER A 95 -12.09 -5.40 14.16
CA SER A 95 -12.44 -6.01 15.45
C SER A 95 -11.34 -6.98 15.91
N GLN A 96 -11.21 -7.14 17.24
CA GLN A 96 -10.29 -8.12 17.81
C GLN A 96 -10.63 -9.55 17.35
N GLY A 97 -11.91 -9.87 17.20
CA GLY A 97 -12.35 -11.18 16.69
C GLY A 97 -11.87 -11.46 15.28
N PHE A 98 -11.81 -10.43 14.43
CA PHE A 98 -11.26 -10.53 13.09
C PHE A 98 -9.73 -10.73 13.12
N ILE A 99 -9.00 -9.97 13.91
CA ILE A 99 -7.54 -10.14 14.10
C ILE A 99 -7.22 -11.58 14.53
N ASP A 100 -7.95 -12.11 15.52
CA ASP A 100 -7.77 -13.47 16.03
C ASP A 100 -8.06 -14.54 14.95
N LEU A 101 -9.05 -14.29 14.09
CA LEU A 101 -9.39 -15.18 12.96
C LEU A 101 -8.27 -15.22 11.91
N VAL A 102 -7.75 -14.07 11.53
CA VAL A 102 -6.64 -13.95 10.57
C VAL A 102 -5.37 -14.59 11.14
N ALA A 103 -5.04 -14.27 12.40
CA ALA A 103 -3.84 -14.76 13.06
C ALA A 103 -3.77 -16.30 13.12
N LYS A 104 -4.90 -16.97 13.33
CA LYS A 104 -4.97 -18.45 13.34
C LYS A 104 -4.65 -19.10 11.99
N ARG A 105 -4.89 -18.40 10.88
CA ARG A 105 -4.77 -18.98 9.54
C ARG A 105 -3.48 -18.55 8.81
N MET A 106 -3.07 -17.31 9.00
CA MET A 106 -2.03 -16.66 8.19
C MET A 106 -0.90 -16.04 9.02
N GLY A 107 -0.97 -16.15 10.34
CA GLY A 107 -0.13 -15.38 11.27
C GLY A 107 -0.73 -14.00 11.58
N PRO A 108 -0.25 -13.33 12.65
CA PRO A 108 -0.80 -12.04 13.07
C PRO A 108 -0.54 -10.98 11.97
N PRO A 109 -1.59 -10.28 11.50
CA PRO A 109 -1.40 -9.16 10.59
C PRO A 109 -0.81 -7.96 11.35
N ALA A 110 -0.08 -7.10 10.65
CA ALA A 110 0.23 -5.78 11.18
C ALA A 110 -1.00 -4.88 10.97
N VAL A 111 -1.51 -4.27 12.03
CA VAL A 111 -2.67 -3.37 11.96
C VAL A 111 -2.19 -1.94 12.12
N PHE A 112 -2.68 -1.07 11.24
CA PHE A 112 -2.35 0.35 11.20
C PHE A 112 -3.64 1.17 11.27
N ALA A 113 -3.74 2.04 12.27
CA ALA A 113 -4.86 2.95 12.43
C ALA A 113 -4.65 4.22 11.60
N PHE A 114 -5.71 4.68 10.93
CA PHE A 114 -5.70 5.96 10.25
C PHE A 114 -5.52 7.11 11.26
N THR A 115 -4.61 8.02 10.96
CA THR A 115 -4.30 9.16 11.84
C THR A 115 -4.76 10.47 11.25
N GLN A 116 -4.44 10.71 9.98
CA GLN A 116 -4.79 11.93 9.25
C GLN A 116 -4.60 11.73 7.74
N GLY A 117 -5.24 12.55 6.92
CA GLY A 117 -5.11 12.47 5.46
C GLY A 117 -5.83 13.58 4.74
N LEU A 118 -5.70 13.59 3.41
CA LEU A 118 -6.50 14.46 2.56
C LEU A 118 -7.95 13.96 2.52
N ASP A 119 -8.93 14.86 2.58
CA ASP A 119 -10.38 14.55 2.54
C ASP A 119 -10.86 13.99 1.17
N SER A 120 -9.95 13.60 0.30
CA SER A 120 -10.22 13.21 -1.09
C SER A 120 -10.52 11.72 -1.29
N LEU A 121 -11.33 11.11 -0.43
CA LEU A 121 -11.74 9.69 -0.53
C LEU A 121 -12.44 9.29 -1.85
N ALA A 122 -12.87 10.27 -2.67
CA ALA A 122 -13.56 10.00 -3.92
C ALA A 122 -12.65 9.59 -5.09
N SER A 123 -11.34 9.83 -5.02
CA SER A 123 -10.44 9.73 -6.19
C SER A 123 -9.66 8.43 -6.31
N VAL A 124 -9.59 7.59 -5.27
CA VAL A 124 -8.77 6.36 -5.26
C VAL A 124 -9.60 5.09 -5.47
N GLN A 125 -10.91 5.21 -5.71
CA GLN A 125 -11.77 4.08 -6.09
C GLN A 125 -11.51 3.59 -7.53
N GLY A 126 -10.87 4.40 -8.37
CA GLY A 126 -10.35 3.96 -9.67
C GLY A 126 -9.05 3.19 -9.48
N GLY A 127 -8.96 2.01 -10.12
CA GLY A 127 -7.80 1.12 -10.04
C GLY A 127 -6.45 1.80 -10.35
N ALA A 128 -5.36 1.10 -10.09
CA ALA A 128 -3.98 1.59 -10.20
C ALA A 128 -3.51 2.04 -11.59
N THR A 129 -4.38 1.95 -12.60
CA THR A 129 -4.03 2.28 -13.98
C THR A 129 -3.95 3.78 -14.20
N GLY A 130 -2.72 4.28 -14.32
CA GLY A 130 -2.43 5.65 -14.73
C GLY A 130 -1.99 6.61 -13.63
N HIS A 131 -2.06 6.23 -12.36
CA HIS A 131 -1.60 7.05 -11.23
C HIS A 131 -0.30 6.51 -10.66
N LEU A 132 0.58 7.42 -10.22
CA LEU A 132 1.76 7.06 -9.45
C LEU A 132 1.38 6.91 -7.98
N GLN A 133 1.67 5.75 -7.38
CA GLN A 133 1.46 5.53 -5.95
C GLN A 133 2.80 5.34 -5.24
N VAL A 134 2.87 5.82 -4.00
CA VAL A 134 4.03 5.65 -3.13
C VAL A 134 3.55 5.23 -1.74
N ILE A 135 4.23 4.27 -1.15
CA ILE A 135 4.09 3.96 0.28
C ILE A 135 5.44 4.24 0.93
N ALA A 136 5.46 5.27 1.76
CA ALA A 136 6.61 5.60 2.59
C ALA A 136 6.44 4.94 3.97
N ARG A 137 7.49 4.25 4.43
CA ARG A 137 7.54 3.58 5.73
C ARG A 137 8.63 4.20 6.57
N VAL A 138 8.29 4.60 7.78
CA VAL A 138 9.21 5.23 8.72
C VAL A 138 8.99 4.71 10.13
N LYS A 139 10.01 4.86 10.98
CA LYS A 139 9.91 4.62 12.42
C LYS A 139 9.87 5.93 13.18
N VAL A 140 9.06 5.97 14.22
CA VAL A 140 8.98 7.10 15.16
C VAL A 140 10.17 7.02 16.13
N ARG A 141 10.88 8.14 16.32
CA ARG A 141 11.97 8.17 17.31
C ARG A 141 11.41 8.00 18.72
N PRO A 142 12.04 7.20 19.57
CA PRO A 142 11.59 6.99 20.94
C PRO A 142 11.37 8.32 21.69
N GLY A 143 10.20 8.48 22.28
CA GLY A 143 9.81 9.68 23.04
C GLY A 143 9.45 10.91 22.18
N GLN A 144 9.37 10.79 20.85
CA GLN A 144 9.11 11.91 19.95
C GLN A 144 7.73 11.86 19.25
N LEU A 145 6.81 11.03 19.73
CA LEU A 145 5.52 10.80 19.07
C LEU A 145 4.71 12.08 18.85
N GLU A 146 4.59 12.94 19.89
CA GLU A 146 3.81 14.18 19.78
C GLU A 146 4.41 15.17 18.77
N GLY A 147 5.74 15.30 18.77
CA GLY A 147 6.45 16.09 17.77
C GLY A 147 6.31 15.51 16.37
N PHE A 148 6.38 14.17 16.26
CA PHE A 148 6.13 13.44 15.00
C PHE A 148 4.75 13.77 14.44
N LYS A 149 3.67 13.61 15.24
CA LYS A 149 2.28 13.90 14.82
C LYS A 149 2.08 15.38 14.46
N THR A 150 2.63 16.28 15.26
CA THR A 150 2.52 17.74 15.01
C THR A 150 3.16 18.12 13.67
N GLN A 151 4.36 17.62 13.41
CA GLN A 151 5.07 17.94 12.17
C GLN A 151 4.43 17.26 10.96
N ALA A 152 3.91 16.04 11.11
CA ALA A 152 3.14 15.35 10.10
C ALA A 152 1.86 16.12 9.71
N ALA A 153 1.16 16.71 10.69
CA ALA A 153 0.02 17.59 10.44
C ALA A 153 0.39 18.86 9.65
N GLU A 154 1.57 19.42 9.90
CA GLU A 154 2.06 20.57 9.13
C GLU A 154 2.42 20.19 7.69
N ILE A 155 3.03 19.03 7.47
CA ILE A 155 3.28 18.50 6.11
C ILE A 155 1.96 18.34 5.37
N LEU A 156 0.95 17.72 6.00
CA LEU A 156 -0.38 17.54 5.42
C LEU A 156 -1.05 18.88 5.08
N ARG A 157 -0.97 19.86 5.99
CA ARG A 157 -1.52 21.20 5.76
C ARG A 157 -0.88 21.90 4.54
N LEU A 158 0.43 21.75 4.36
CA LEU A 158 1.12 22.29 3.20
C LEU A 158 0.69 21.59 1.91
N ALA A 159 0.55 20.26 1.92
CA ALA A 159 0.04 19.51 0.79
C ALA A 159 -1.37 19.96 0.40
N GLN A 160 -2.30 20.06 1.37
CA GLN A 160 -3.67 20.56 1.15
C GLN A 160 -3.73 21.95 0.52
N GLN A 161 -2.80 22.84 0.91
CA GLN A 161 -2.81 24.23 0.46
C GLN A 161 -2.10 24.47 -0.87
N LYS A 162 -1.13 23.67 -1.22
CA LYS A 162 -0.20 23.96 -2.33
C LYS A 162 -0.22 22.93 -3.45
N ASP A 163 -0.47 21.67 -3.14
CA ASP A 163 -0.41 20.61 -4.13
C ASP A 163 -1.62 20.63 -5.06
N THR A 164 -1.38 20.47 -6.35
CA THR A 164 -2.44 20.48 -7.37
C THR A 164 -2.66 19.10 -7.99
N GLN A 165 -1.73 18.17 -7.79
CA GLN A 165 -1.74 16.85 -8.42
C GLN A 165 -1.66 15.69 -7.41
N THR A 166 -1.70 15.98 -6.10
CA THR A 166 -1.76 14.98 -5.04
C THR A 166 -3.21 14.52 -4.89
N LEU A 167 -3.45 13.23 -5.13
CA LEU A 167 -4.77 12.60 -5.07
C LEU A 167 -5.06 11.95 -3.72
N ARG A 168 -3.99 11.47 -3.05
CA ARG A 168 -4.06 10.81 -1.74
C ARG A 168 -2.81 11.14 -0.95
N TYR A 169 -2.97 11.35 0.34
CA TYR A 169 -1.87 11.54 1.28
C TYR A 169 -2.33 11.16 2.69
N ASP A 170 -2.35 9.86 2.99
CA ASP A 170 -2.92 9.28 4.19
C ASP A 170 -1.84 8.70 5.09
N TRP A 171 -1.94 8.96 6.38
CA TRP A 171 -1.00 8.56 7.41
C TRP A 171 -1.62 7.52 8.34
N PHE A 172 -0.89 6.44 8.57
CA PHE A 172 -1.31 5.33 9.39
C PHE A 172 -0.22 5.00 10.41
N LEU A 173 -0.59 4.84 11.68
CA LEU A 173 0.29 4.39 12.74
C LEU A 173 -0.07 2.96 13.16
N ASN A 174 0.93 2.13 13.45
CA ASN A 174 0.72 0.82 14.03
C ASN A 174 0.22 0.93 15.49
N GLU A 175 -0.21 -0.19 16.09
CA GLU A 175 -0.86 -0.23 17.41
C GLU A 175 -0.01 0.41 18.53
N ASP A 176 1.31 0.19 18.52
CA ASP A 176 2.24 0.75 19.51
C ASP A 176 2.81 2.12 19.13
N GLU A 177 2.35 2.71 18.01
CA GLU A 177 2.72 4.02 17.50
C GLU A 177 4.24 4.21 17.25
N THR A 178 4.94 3.11 17.00
CA THR A 178 6.40 3.11 16.71
C THR A 178 6.73 3.13 15.23
N GLU A 179 5.77 2.74 14.37
CA GLU A 179 5.92 2.69 12.92
C GLU A 179 4.77 3.43 12.23
N CYS A 180 5.10 4.14 11.16
CA CYS A 180 4.14 4.85 10.34
C CYS A 180 4.29 4.43 8.87
N GLU A 181 3.16 4.20 8.20
CA GLU A 181 3.07 4.11 6.76
C GLU A 181 2.28 5.30 6.22
N VAL A 182 2.81 5.95 5.18
CA VAL A 182 2.15 7.05 4.48
C VAL A 182 1.80 6.56 3.08
N HIS A 183 0.51 6.55 2.76
CA HIS A 183 -0.01 6.14 1.47
C HIS A 183 -0.28 7.37 0.61
N GLU A 184 0.44 7.47 -0.48
CA GLU A 184 0.44 8.61 -1.37
C GLU A 184 -0.04 8.19 -2.77
N ALA A 185 -0.79 9.05 -3.43
CA ALA A 185 -1.13 8.89 -4.85
C ALA A 185 -1.06 10.24 -5.56
N TYR A 186 -0.53 10.22 -6.77
CA TYR A 186 -0.30 11.41 -7.60
C TYR A 186 -0.82 11.15 -9.01
N LEU A 187 -1.31 12.20 -9.68
CA LEU A 187 -1.71 12.09 -11.08
C LEU A 187 -0.57 11.55 -11.95
N ARG A 188 0.67 12.02 -11.70
CA ARG A 188 1.91 11.64 -12.41
C ARG A 188 3.12 11.93 -11.52
N GLU A 189 4.32 11.65 -12.03
CA GLU A 189 5.56 11.94 -11.30
C GLU A 189 5.77 13.44 -11.02
N GLU A 190 5.25 14.32 -11.87
CA GLU A 190 5.30 15.77 -11.63
C GLU A 190 4.57 16.17 -10.35
N GLY A 191 3.46 15.52 -10.02
CA GLY A 191 2.74 15.73 -8.77
C GLY A 191 3.56 15.36 -7.54
N LEU A 192 4.30 14.25 -7.61
CA LEU A 192 5.23 13.86 -6.54
C LEU A 192 6.41 14.83 -6.42
N ILE A 193 6.94 15.35 -7.54
CA ILE A 193 7.99 16.36 -7.53
C ILE A 193 7.47 17.66 -6.91
N GLU A 194 6.28 18.12 -7.35
CA GLU A 194 5.58 19.29 -6.80
C GLU A 194 5.41 19.17 -5.27
N HIS A 195 4.84 18.06 -4.81
CA HIS A 195 4.65 17.77 -3.39
C HIS A 195 5.97 17.89 -2.61
N ASN A 196 7.01 17.21 -3.07
CA ASN A 196 8.31 17.24 -2.41
C ASN A 196 8.91 18.65 -2.32
N GLN A 197 8.69 19.51 -3.32
CA GLN A 197 9.14 20.92 -3.30
C GLN A 197 8.39 21.73 -2.24
N HIS A 198 7.09 21.50 -2.08
CA HIS A 198 6.26 22.25 -1.14
C HIS A 198 6.53 21.91 0.33
N VAL A 199 6.92 20.66 0.60
CA VAL A 199 7.08 20.16 1.98
C VAL A 199 8.54 20.02 2.41
N VAL A 200 9.52 20.28 1.55
CA VAL A 200 10.93 19.94 1.75
C VAL A 200 11.49 20.38 3.11
N GLU A 201 11.29 21.63 3.51
CA GLU A 201 11.86 22.18 4.76
C GLU A 201 11.25 21.48 6.00
N VAL A 202 9.93 21.32 6.00
CA VAL A 202 9.18 20.70 7.10
C VAL A 202 9.47 19.21 7.18
N ARG A 203 9.52 18.54 6.04
CA ARG A 203 9.86 17.12 5.92
C ARG A 203 11.31 16.84 6.40
N ASP A 204 12.27 17.65 5.98
CA ASP A 204 13.67 17.48 6.39
C ASP A 204 13.85 17.68 7.89
N ALA A 205 13.14 18.65 8.49
CA ALA A 205 13.08 18.80 9.94
C ALA A 205 12.43 17.56 10.61
N TRP A 206 11.33 17.07 10.04
CA TRP A 206 10.65 15.89 10.54
C TRP A 206 11.55 14.63 10.54
N PHE A 207 12.29 14.36 9.48
CA PHE A 207 13.26 13.26 9.43
C PHE A 207 14.42 13.45 10.40
N ARG A 208 14.91 14.66 10.57
CA ARG A 208 16.02 14.94 11.49
C ARG A 208 15.62 14.70 12.94
N ASP A 209 14.43 15.15 13.35
CA ASP A 209 14.07 15.27 14.76
C ASP A 209 13.12 14.14 15.24
N TYR A 210 12.25 13.60 14.37
CA TYR A 210 11.13 12.75 14.78
C TYR A 210 11.07 11.39 14.10
N ALA A 211 11.56 11.24 12.87
CA ALA A 211 11.48 10.00 12.10
C ALA A 211 12.84 9.42 11.74
N PHE A 212 12.89 8.10 11.47
CA PHE A 212 14.07 7.42 10.97
C PHE A 212 13.71 6.15 10.19
N ASP A 213 14.70 5.45 9.63
CA ASP A 213 14.57 4.20 8.87
C ASP A 213 13.59 4.32 7.67
N HIS A 214 13.69 5.44 6.94
CA HIS A 214 12.82 5.72 5.79
C HIS A 214 13.03 4.72 4.66
N ARG A 215 11.97 4.04 4.26
CA ARG A 215 11.91 3.12 3.12
C ARG A 215 10.72 3.47 2.24
N MET A 216 10.82 3.20 0.95
CA MET A 216 9.76 3.53 -0.01
C MET A 216 9.46 2.34 -0.92
N SER A 217 8.17 2.14 -1.20
CA SER A 217 7.69 1.35 -2.34
C SER A 217 7.02 2.29 -3.33
N VAL A 218 7.38 2.19 -4.60
CA VAL A 218 6.85 3.02 -5.69
C VAL A 218 6.12 2.10 -6.66
N TYR A 219 4.87 2.39 -6.97
CA TYR A 219 4.00 1.61 -7.84
C TYR A 219 3.64 2.47 -9.06
N GLY A 220 4.13 2.07 -10.20
CA GLY A 220 4.01 2.77 -11.47
C GLY A 220 5.36 3.16 -12.06
N GLU A 221 5.30 3.79 -13.23
CA GLU A 221 6.50 4.21 -13.95
C GLU A 221 7.00 5.56 -13.44
N ILE A 222 8.30 5.65 -13.22
CA ILE A 222 9.01 6.89 -12.88
C ILE A 222 10.26 7.05 -13.74
N SER A 223 10.66 8.29 -13.99
CA SER A 223 11.89 8.61 -14.67
C SER A 223 13.13 8.15 -13.91
N GLN A 224 14.24 7.96 -14.61
CA GLN A 224 15.52 7.65 -13.99
C GLN A 224 15.96 8.77 -13.03
N HIS A 225 15.66 10.03 -13.36
CA HIS A 225 15.96 11.18 -12.53
C HIS A 225 15.29 11.08 -11.15
N LEU A 226 13.99 10.80 -11.12
CA LEU A 226 13.23 10.64 -9.87
C LEU A 226 13.69 9.41 -9.07
N SER A 227 14.00 8.30 -9.77
CA SER A 227 14.57 7.11 -9.14
C SER A 227 15.89 7.41 -8.42
N ASP A 228 16.76 8.23 -9.02
CA ASP A 228 18.05 8.58 -8.42
C ASP A 228 17.91 9.58 -7.26
N LEU A 229 16.91 10.45 -7.30
CA LEU A 229 16.54 11.30 -6.16
C LEU A 229 16.10 10.45 -4.95
N PHE A 230 15.24 9.48 -5.15
CA PHE A 230 14.78 8.62 -4.05
C PHE A 230 15.90 7.83 -3.37
N LYS A 231 16.86 7.32 -4.16
CA LYS A 231 18.03 6.60 -3.61
C LYS A 231 18.90 7.46 -2.68
N LYS A 232 18.85 8.79 -2.82
CA LYS A 232 19.59 9.72 -1.96
C LYS A 232 18.90 9.96 -0.61
N HIS A 233 17.57 9.85 -0.56
CA HIS A 233 16.76 10.26 0.60
C HIS A 233 16.15 9.10 1.38
N ALA A 234 16.08 7.89 0.82
CA ALA A 234 15.56 6.70 1.47
C ALA A 234 16.63 5.62 1.61
N ARG A 235 16.58 4.86 2.70
CA ARG A 235 17.49 3.70 2.93
C ARG A 235 17.23 2.54 1.98
N GLY A 236 16.03 2.48 1.41
CA GLY A 236 15.65 1.47 0.43
C GLY A 236 14.46 1.93 -0.39
N VAL A 237 14.56 1.77 -1.70
CA VAL A 237 13.48 2.04 -2.64
C VAL A 237 13.19 0.77 -3.42
N SER A 238 11.97 0.27 -3.30
CA SER A 238 11.46 -0.85 -4.10
C SER A 238 10.56 -0.29 -5.21
N ARG A 239 10.72 -0.78 -6.43
CA ARG A 239 9.88 -0.37 -7.57
C ARG A 239 9.05 -1.55 -8.00
N PHE A 240 7.77 -1.30 -8.19
CA PHE A 240 6.78 -2.28 -8.60
C PHE A 240 6.03 -1.77 -9.83
N SER A 241 5.83 -2.65 -10.80
CA SER A 241 4.99 -2.39 -11.96
C SER A 241 3.64 -3.09 -11.77
N PHE A 242 2.57 -2.45 -12.20
CA PHE A 242 1.25 -3.06 -12.23
C PHE A 242 1.28 -4.32 -13.11
N ALA A 243 0.75 -5.42 -12.59
CA ALA A 243 0.71 -6.69 -13.28
C ALA A 243 -0.71 -7.12 -13.66
N LEU A 244 -1.64 -7.04 -12.70
CA LEU A 244 -3.03 -7.51 -12.83
C LEU A 244 -3.95 -6.69 -11.91
N GLY A 245 -5.23 -6.52 -12.26
CA GLY A 245 -6.25 -5.88 -11.41
C GLY A 245 -7.67 -6.11 -11.89
N LEU A 246 -8.65 -5.76 -11.05
CA LEU A 246 -10.06 -6.01 -11.35
C LEU A 246 -10.56 -5.23 -12.57
N GLU A 247 -10.06 -4.02 -12.83
CA GLU A 247 -10.56 -3.15 -13.90
C GLU A 247 -10.09 -3.54 -15.31
N GLN A 248 -8.98 -4.25 -15.47
CA GLN A 248 -8.39 -4.55 -16.79
C GLN A 248 -9.02 -5.73 -17.54
N ALA A 249 -9.95 -6.46 -16.99
CA ALA A 249 -10.52 -7.64 -17.65
C ALA A 249 -11.77 -7.36 -18.50
N ALA A 250 -12.12 -6.11 -18.75
CA ALA A 250 -13.20 -5.72 -19.68
C ALA A 250 -12.74 -5.67 -21.16
N SER A 251 -11.50 -6.08 -21.47
CA SER A 251 -10.92 -6.02 -22.83
C SER A 251 -10.30 -7.37 -23.23
N ILE A 252 -11.14 -8.41 -23.29
CA ILE A 252 -10.85 -9.63 -24.09
C ILE A 252 -12.13 -9.99 -24.85
#